data_a077120e135a4e25555b44c517444838
#
_entry.id   a077120e135a4e25555b44c517444838
#
_cell.length_a   1.000
_cell.length_b   1.000
_cell.length_c   1.000
_cell.angle_alpha   90.00
_cell.angle_beta   90.00
_cell.angle_gamma   90.00
#
_symmetry.space_group_name_H-M   'P 1'
#
loop_
_entity.id
_entity.type
_entity.pdbx_description
1 polymer ?
#
loop_
_entity_poly.entity_id
_entity_poly.type
_entity_poly.pdbx_seq_one_letter_code
_entity_poly.pdbx_strand_id
1 'polypeptide(L)'
;METSKWDEVAESYNEIFDKDTYYLDIISRIGSEVRTGEGQRILDLGCGTGNLMAHLLETCPDAHVSGVDPSLNMIEICASRFAGNPRAEISQGDGTRVGFLSQQFDYAVSNIALHHVLPELRPRCAQEIARVLKPEGVLVYSDMFTEVSGGAEDPGRCRDVVEKMVAYALHNLDLGAYEKMLFLLEQIPKHIRLDEEYMTTVDEWLEHLQQAGFHKLEVIHVPNPEFGYRIIRGVKAPD
;
A
#
# COMPACT_ATOMS: atom_id res chain seq x y z
N MET A 1 16.18 -10.82 15.62
CA MET A 1 15.09 -10.26 14.81
C MET A 1 15.28 -10.84 13.43
N GLU A 2 14.28 -11.47 12.89
CA GLU A 2 14.33 -11.89 11.48
C GLU A 2 14.41 -10.63 10.62
N THR A 3 15.34 -10.59 9.70
CA THR A 3 15.49 -9.52 8.71
C THR A 3 14.30 -9.59 7.76
N SER A 4 13.62 -8.47 7.54
CA SER A 4 12.58 -8.40 6.52
C SER A 4 13.22 -8.62 5.14
N LYS A 5 12.55 -9.36 4.24
CA LYS A 5 13.00 -9.50 2.83
C LYS A 5 13.19 -8.14 2.13
N TRP A 6 12.47 -7.13 2.59
CA TRP A 6 12.54 -5.76 2.08
C TRP A 6 13.83 -5.05 2.48
N ASP A 7 14.54 -5.55 3.51
CA ASP A 7 15.85 -5.04 3.87
C ASP A 7 16.89 -5.25 2.76
N GLU A 8 16.75 -6.33 1.97
CA GLU A 8 17.69 -6.64 0.88
C GLU A 8 17.47 -5.79 -0.38
N VAL A 9 16.23 -5.35 -0.62
CA VAL A 9 15.86 -4.59 -1.84
C VAL A 9 15.73 -3.08 -1.59
N ALA A 10 15.82 -2.62 -0.34
CA ALA A 10 15.57 -1.23 0.03
C ALA A 10 16.46 -0.23 -0.74
N GLU A 11 17.74 -0.55 -0.95
CA GLU A 11 18.67 0.32 -1.67
C GLU A 11 18.34 0.47 -3.16
N SER A 12 17.88 -0.62 -3.81
CA SER A 12 17.53 -0.62 -5.23
C SER A 12 16.06 -0.26 -5.49
N TYR A 13 15.23 -0.20 -4.45
CA TYR A 13 13.78 0.00 -4.57
C TYR A 13 13.44 1.27 -5.37
N ASN A 14 14.07 2.38 -5.04
CA ASN A 14 13.81 3.64 -5.73
C ASN A 14 14.24 3.60 -7.19
N GLU A 15 15.34 2.93 -7.54
CA GLU A 15 15.80 2.79 -8.93
C GLU A 15 14.78 2.02 -9.78
N ILE A 16 14.08 1.05 -9.18
CA ILE A 16 13.06 0.22 -9.83
C ILE A 16 11.73 0.97 -9.98
N PHE A 17 11.31 1.74 -8.97
CA PHE A 17 9.96 2.31 -8.89
C PHE A 17 9.88 3.79 -9.28
N ASP A 18 10.91 4.61 -9.09
CA ASP A 18 10.86 6.05 -9.37
C ASP A 18 10.65 6.39 -10.85
N LYS A 19 10.97 5.46 -11.76
CA LYS A 19 10.78 5.60 -13.21
C LYS A 19 9.51 4.93 -13.73
N ASP A 20 8.82 4.19 -12.88
CA ASP A 20 7.58 3.51 -13.24
C ASP A 20 6.43 4.52 -13.29
N THR A 21 6.11 4.99 -14.49
CA THR A 21 5.07 6.00 -14.70
C THR A 21 3.68 5.54 -14.26
N TYR A 22 3.41 4.23 -14.33
CA TYR A 22 2.16 3.65 -13.85
C TYR A 22 2.09 3.67 -12.30
N TYR A 23 3.17 3.29 -11.63
CA TYR A 23 3.29 3.39 -10.18
C TYR A 23 3.09 4.83 -9.68
N LEU A 24 3.72 5.80 -10.37
CA LEU A 24 3.59 7.22 -10.03
C LEU A 24 2.15 7.75 -10.29
N ASP A 25 1.46 7.26 -11.33
CA ASP A 25 0.05 7.59 -11.58
C ASP A 25 -0.84 7.06 -10.45
N ILE A 26 -0.60 5.84 -9.94
CA ILE A 26 -1.33 5.31 -8.78
C ILE A 26 -1.12 6.19 -7.55
N ILE A 27 0.12 6.56 -7.24
CA ILE A 27 0.43 7.48 -6.13
C ILE A 27 -0.33 8.81 -6.27
N SER A 28 -0.34 9.39 -7.47
CA SER A 28 -1.05 10.63 -7.76
C SER A 28 -2.56 10.49 -7.55
N ARG A 29 -3.14 9.34 -7.93
CA ARG A 29 -4.57 9.04 -7.71
C ARG A 29 -4.90 8.91 -6.22
N ILE A 30 -4.07 8.21 -5.44
CA ILE A 30 -4.24 8.16 -3.98
C ILE A 30 -4.20 9.59 -3.42
N GLY A 31 -3.22 10.40 -3.82
CA GLY A 31 -3.11 11.80 -3.39
C GLY A 31 -4.33 12.63 -3.75
N SER A 32 -4.96 12.41 -4.90
CA SER A 32 -6.16 13.15 -5.32
C SER A 32 -7.40 12.88 -4.46
N GLU A 33 -7.45 11.73 -3.77
CA GLU A 33 -8.50 11.39 -2.81
C GLU A 33 -8.28 12.02 -1.42
N VAL A 34 -7.09 12.54 -1.16
CA VAL A 34 -6.75 13.26 0.07
C VAL A 34 -7.10 14.74 -0.11
N ARG A 35 -8.16 15.16 0.55
CA ARG A 35 -8.54 16.59 0.53
C ARG A 35 -7.66 17.37 1.49
N THR A 36 -7.06 18.44 0.98
CA THR A 36 -6.19 19.30 1.76
C THR A 36 -6.99 20.19 2.72
N GLY A 37 -6.54 20.27 3.96
CA GLY A 37 -7.06 21.16 4.99
C GLY A 37 -5.96 21.47 5.99
N GLU A 38 -6.05 22.63 6.66
CA GLU A 38 -5.05 23.05 7.63
C GLU A 38 -4.94 22.06 8.80
N GLY A 39 -3.71 21.64 9.11
CA GLY A 39 -3.41 20.77 10.26
C GLY A 39 -3.87 19.31 10.11
N GLN A 40 -4.20 18.85 8.92
CA GLN A 40 -4.55 17.45 8.71
C GLN A 40 -3.39 16.50 8.99
N ARG A 41 -3.71 15.34 9.54
CA ARG A 41 -2.77 14.28 9.83
C ARG A 41 -3.04 13.08 8.92
N ILE A 42 -2.04 12.66 8.18
CA ILE A 42 -2.12 11.53 7.24
C ILE A 42 -1.16 10.45 7.72
N LEU A 43 -1.62 9.20 7.75
CA LEU A 43 -0.81 8.03 8.03
C LEU A 43 -0.57 7.26 6.73
N ASP A 44 0.69 7.03 6.37
CA ASP A 44 1.11 6.15 5.27
C ASP A 44 1.52 4.79 5.84
N LEU A 45 0.75 3.75 5.52
CA LEU A 45 0.93 2.38 5.99
C LEU A 45 1.75 1.57 4.98
N GLY A 46 2.90 1.05 5.41
CA GLY A 46 3.88 0.46 4.51
C GLY A 46 4.55 1.52 3.66
N CYS A 47 5.07 2.57 4.32
CA CYS A 47 5.60 3.76 3.63
C CYS A 47 6.86 3.47 2.79
N GLY A 48 7.53 2.34 3.02
CA GLY A 48 8.76 1.98 2.32
C GLY A 48 9.81 3.09 2.41
N THR A 49 10.38 3.46 1.27
CA THR A 49 11.34 4.57 1.14
C THR A 49 10.68 5.96 1.08
N GLY A 50 9.34 6.05 1.23
CA GLY A 50 8.60 7.30 1.35
C GLY A 50 8.12 7.92 0.04
N ASN A 51 7.87 7.14 -1.01
CA ASN A 51 7.43 7.70 -2.30
C ASN A 51 6.04 8.33 -2.21
N LEU A 52 5.07 7.66 -1.57
CA LEU A 52 3.74 8.23 -1.35
C LEU A 52 3.81 9.41 -0.35
N MET A 53 4.61 9.30 0.72
CA MET A 53 4.85 10.42 1.65
C MET A 53 5.39 11.66 0.93
N ALA A 54 6.36 11.50 0.01
CA ALA A 54 6.92 12.62 -0.75
C ALA A 54 5.85 13.35 -1.57
N HIS A 55 5.02 12.60 -2.28
CA HIS A 55 3.91 13.13 -3.06
C HIS A 55 2.90 13.89 -2.15
N LEU A 56 2.54 13.32 -1.00
CA LEU A 56 1.60 13.95 -0.06
C LEU A 56 2.18 15.22 0.58
N LEU A 57 3.46 15.22 0.96
CA LEU A 57 4.12 16.40 1.51
C LEU A 57 4.24 17.54 0.50
N GLU A 58 4.31 17.23 -0.80
CA GLU A 58 4.32 18.20 -1.89
C GLU A 58 2.91 18.74 -2.19
N THR A 59 1.93 17.85 -2.33
CA THR A 59 0.56 18.21 -2.78
C THR A 59 -0.35 18.67 -1.65
N CYS A 60 0.00 18.35 -0.39
CA CYS A 60 -0.73 18.74 0.82
C CYS A 60 0.17 19.59 1.74
N PRO A 61 0.44 20.88 1.41
CA PRO A 61 1.46 21.70 2.09
C PRO A 61 1.19 21.95 3.56
N ASP A 62 -0.07 21.88 3.99
CA ASP A 62 -0.49 22.13 5.38
C ASP A 62 -0.69 20.84 6.21
N ALA A 63 -0.48 19.67 5.61
CA ALA A 63 -0.65 18.38 6.28
C ALA A 63 0.64 17.90 6.95
N HIS A 64 0.46 17.11 8.03
CA HIS A 64 1.51 16.30 8.64
C HIS A 64 1.36 14.86 8.17
N VAL A 65 2.43 14.25 7.69
CA VAL A 65 2.45 12.88 7.18
C VAL A 65 3.31 12.01 8.09
N SER A 66 2.71 10.97 8.66
CA SER A 66 3.40 9.96 9.45
C SER A 66 3.51 8.68 8.62
N GLY A 67 4.71 8.11 8.49
CA GLY A 67 4.96 6.86 7.79
C GLY A 67 5.31 5.73 8.76
N VAL A 68 4.78 4.54 8.51
CA VAL A 68 5.17 3.32 9.21
C VAL A 68 5.52 2.21 8.23
N ASP A 69 6.58 1.46 8.55
CA ASP A 69 7.00 0.28 7.79
C ASP A 69 7.61 -0.76 8.74
N PRO A 70 7.45 -2.07 8.52
CA PRO A 70 8.10 -3.09 9.33
C PRO A 70 9.60 -3.21 9.07
N SER A 71 10.10 -2.86 7.88
CA SER A 71 11.51 -2.94 7.49
C SER A 71 12.32 -1.77 8.07
N LEU A 72 13.35 -2.09 8.84
CA LEU A 72 14.26 -1.08 9.38
C LEU A 72 15.04 -0.35 8.29
N ASN A 73 15.49 -1.06 7.24
CA ASN A 73 16.22 -0.45 6.14
C ASN A 73 15.36 0.54 5.36
N MET A 74 14.07 0.20 5.11
CA MET A 74 13.12 1.12 4.50
C MET A 74 12.93 2.38 5.36
N ILE A 75 12.76 2.21 6.68
CA ILE A 75 12.60 3.31 7.63
C ILE A 75 13.84 4.22 7.68
N GLU A 76 15.04 3.66 7.65
CA GLU A 76 16.29 4.44 7.64
C GLU A 76 16.41 5.30 6.37
N ILE A 77 16.11 4.73 5.21
CA ILE A 77 16.10 5.48 3.94
C ILE A 77 15.02 6.58 3.95
N CYS A 78 13.80 6.23 4.38
CA CYS A 78 12.70 7.18 4.49
C CYS A 78 13.03 8.33 5.46
N ALA A 79 13.54 8.02 6.66
CA ALA A 79 13.93 9.03 7.65
C ALA A 79 15.05 9.93 7.15
N SER A 80 16.03 9.38 6.42
CA SER A 80 17.10 10.15 5.79
C SER A 80 16.54 11.12 4.73
N ARG A 81 15.60 10.65 3.90
CA ARG A 81 14.94 11.45 2.85
C ARG A 81 14.21 12.66 3.41
N PHE A 82 13.56 12.52 4.54
CA PHE A 82 12.78 13.60 5.17
C PHE A 82 13.47 14.25 6.37
N ALA A 83 14.77 14.05 6.55
CA ALA A 83 15.52 14.62 7.65
C ALA A 83 15.35 16.15 7.73
N GLY A 84 14.93 16.64 8.90
CA GLY A 84 14.67 18.08 9.12
C GLY A 84 13.34 18.61 8.59
N ASN A 85 12.49 17.79 7.99
CA ASN A 85 11.14 18.19 7.63
C ASN A 85 10.19 18.09 8.84
N PRO A 86 9.69 19.20 9.42
CA PRO A 86 8.86 19.16 10.64
C PRO A 86 7.46 18.57 10.40
N ARG A 87 7.08 18.33 9.15
CA ARG A 87 5.79 17.74 8.77
C ARG A 87 5.86 16.23 8.53
N ALA A 88 7.05 15.63 8.58
CA ALA A 88 7.25 14.20 8.39
C ALA A 88 7.63 13.53 9.70
N GLU A 89 6.93 12.45 10.05
CA GLU A 89 7.23 11.58 11.18
C GLU A 89 7.35 10.15 10.66
N ILE A 90 8.47 9.46 10.97
CA ILE A 90 8.73 8.12 10.47
C ILE A 90 9.00 7.20 11.66
N SER A 91 8.34 6.04 11.70
CA SER A 91 8.51 5.07 12.77
C SER A 91 8.38 3.63 12.26
N GLN A 92 9.02 2.70 12.97
CA GLN A 92 8.82 1.28 12.70
C GLN A 92 7.47 0.82 13.24
N GLY A 93 6.72 0.06 12.45
CA GLY A 93 5.45 -0.54 12.80
C GLY A 93 4.90 -1.36 11.65
N ASP A 94 3.86 -2.13 11.92
CA ASP A 94 3.17 -2.91 10.91
C ASP A 94 1.67 -2.61 10.88
N GLY A 95 0.98 -3.06 9.83
CA GLY A 95 -0.45 -2.80 9.64
C GLY A 95 -1.35 -3.33 10.76
N THR A 96 -0.87 -4.23 11.64
CA THR A 96 -1.62 -4.78 12.77
C THR A 96 -1.33 -4.10 14.10
N ARG A 97 -0.29 -3.24 14.13
CA ARG A 97 0.15 -2.47 15.28
C ARG A 97 1.00 -1.27 14.83
N VAL A 98 0.36 -0.19 14.47
CA VAL A 98 1.02 1.01 13.93
C VAL A 98 1.68 1.93 14.99
N GLY A 99 1.47 1.67 16.28
CA GLY A 99 2.13 2.41 17.37
C GLY A 99 1.56 3.80 17.68
N PHE A 100 0.53 4.25 16.99
CA PHE A 100 -0.13 5.54 17.24
C PHE A 100 -1.36 5.42 18.15
N LEU A 101 -1.78 6.56 18.71
CA LEU A 101 -3.00 6.65 19.52
C LEU A 101 -4.25 6.48 18.64
N SER A 102 -5.38 6.15 19.29
CA SER A 102 -6.67 6.09 18.62
C SER A 102 -7.10 7.48 18.15
N GLN A 103 -7.84 7.53 17.03
CA GLN A 103 -8.46 8.74 16.51
C GLN A 103 -7.46 9.91 16.29
N GLN A 104 -6.29 9.56 15.75
CA GLN A 104 -5.21 10.54 15.54
C GLN A 104 -5.17 11.10 14.12
N PHE A 105 -5.61 10.32 13.12
CA PHE A 105 -5.45 10.63 11.71
C PHE A 105 -6.77 10.98 11.02
N ASP A 106 -6.71 11.94 10.11
CA ASP A 106 -7.81 12.29 9.21
C ASP A 106 -7.86 11.34 8.01
N TYR A 107 -6.67 10.90 7.56
CA TYR A 107 -6.49 9.94 6.48
C TYR A 107 -5.51 8.85 6.88
N ALA A 108 -5.80 7.63 6.42
CA ALA A 108 -4.85 6.53 6.32
C ALA A 108 -4.71 6.19 4.84
N VAL A 109 -3.48 6.12 4.35
CA VAL A 109 -3.18 5.77 2.97
C VAL A 109 -2.22 4.59 2.92
N SER A 110 -2.22 3.86 1.83
CA SER A 110 -1.25 2.79 1.58
C SER A 110 -1.12 2.54 0.08
N ASN A 111 0.06 2.16 -0.38
CA ASN A 111 0.29 1.78 -1.77
C ASN A 111 1.15 0.52 -1.85
N ILE A 112 0.59 -0.58 -2.37
CA ILE A 112 1.29 -1.86 -2.62
C ILE A 112 1.97 -2.39 -1.34
N ALA A 113 1.25 -2.44 -0.22
CA ALA A 113 1.83 -2.89 1.03
C ALA A 113 0.92 -3.85 1.83
N LEU A 114 -0.41 -3.69 1.75
CA LEU A 114 -1.30 -4.46 2.62
C LEU A 114 -1.47 -5.92 2.19
N HIS A 115 -1.09 -6.29 0.95
CA HIS A 115 -1.05 -7.68 0.53
C HIS A 115 0.04 -8.51 1.27
N HIS A 116 0.99 -7.87 1.96
CA HIS A 116 1.96 -8.55 2.83
C HIS A 116 1.38 -8.94 4.19
N VAL A 117 0.18 -8.43 4.55
CA VAL A 117 -0.49 -8.82 5.78
C VAL A 117 -1.00 -10.26 5.65
N LEU A 118 -0.56 -11.13 6.58
CA LEU A 118 -1.04 -12.50 6.66
C LEU A 118 -2.57 -12.56 6.58
N PRO A 119 -3.16 -13.50 5.84
CA PRO A 119 -4.62 -13.58 5.66
C PRO A 119 -5.39 -13.56 6.97
N GLU A 120 -4.96 -14.33 7.98
CA GLU A 120 -5.57 -14.38 9.29
C GLU A 120 -5.45 -13.10 10.12
N LEU A 121 -4.53 -12.20 9.75
CA LEU A 121 -4.31 -10.92 10.42
C LEU A 121 -5.01 -9.74 9.74
N ARG A 122 -5.59 -9.91 8.54
CA ARG A 122 -6.30 -8.83 7.82
C ARG A 122 -7.46 -8.21 8.61
N PRO A 123 -8.30 -9.00 9.32
CA PRO A 123 -9.34 -8.39 10.17
C PRO A 123 -8.76 -7.48 11.25
N ARG A 124 -7.63 -7.87 11.84
CA ARG A 124 -6.93 -7.05 12.84
C ARG A 124 -6.31 -5.80 12.20
N CYS A 125 -5.74 -5.92 11.00
CA CYS A 125 -5.22 -4.78 10.25
C CYS A 125 -6.34 -3.76 9.96
N ALA A 126 -7.48 -4.20 9.45
CA ALA A 126 -8.64 -3.33 9.22
C ALA A 126 -9.12 -2.63 10.51
N GLN A 127 -9.17 -3.35 11.64
CA GLN A 127 -9.51 -2.78 12.95
C GLN A 127 -8.48 -1.77 13.45
N GLU A 128 -7.18 -2.01 13.22
CA GLU A 128 -6.12 -1.11 13.62
C GLU A 128 -6.16 0.19 12.80
N ILE A 129 -6.41 0.09 11.49
CA ILE A 129 -6.64 1.25 10.62
C ILE A 129 -7.85 2.06 11.12
N ALA A 130 -8.97 1.40 11.41
CA ALA A 130 -10.15 2.06 11.96
C ALA A 130 -9.88 2.71 13.32
N ARG A 131 -9.07 2.07 14.18
CA ARG A 131 -8.72 2.60 15.50
C ARG A 131 -7.96 3.91 15.43
N VAL A 132 -6.98 4.01 14.53
CA VAL A 132 -6.13 5.21 14.42
C VAL A 132 -6.80 6.36 13.64
N LEU A 133 -7.76 6.07 12.80
CA LEU A 133 -8.56 7.08 12.12
C LEU A 133 -9.54 7.76 13.09
N LYS A 134 -9.70 9.07 12.93
CA LYS A 134 -10.78 9.83 13.56
C LYS A 134 -12.16 9.34 13.08
N PRO A 135 -13.26 9.62 13.80
CA PRO A 135 -14.60 9.50 13.23
C PRO A 135 -14.68 10.24 11.88
N GLU A 136 -15.33 9.67 10.89
CA GLU A 136 -15.37 10.16 9.49
C GLU A 136 -13.99 10.24 8.79
N GLY A 137 -12.92 9.75 9.40
CA GLY A 137 -11.60 9.63 8.79
C GLY A 137 -11.63 8.67 7.60
N VAL A 138 -10.77 8.90 6.63
CA VAL A 138 -10.81 8.22 5.32
C VAL A 138 -9.61 7.29 5.15
N LEU A 139 -9.88 6.06 4.74
CA LEU A 139 -8.88 5.15 4.19
C LEU A 139 -8.86 5.29 2.67
N VAL A 140 -7.65 5.40 2.09
CA VAL A 140 -7.43 5.26 0.65
C VAL A 140 -6.22 4.36 0.43
N TYR A 141 -6.43 3.16 -0.08
CA TYR A 141 -5.30 2.30 -0.35
C TYR A 141 -5.38 1.62 -1.71
N SER A 142 -4.22 1.47 -2.35
CA SER A 142 -4.06 0.75 -3.60
C SER A 142 -3.26 -0.52 -3.40
N ASP A 143 -3.69 -1.55 -4.10
CA ASP A 143 -2.94 -2.80 -4.17
C ASP A 143 -3.23 -3.56 -5.46
N MET A 144 -2.49 -4.65 -5.70
CA MET A 144 -2.82 -5.65 -6.70
C MET A 144 -3.79 -6.66 -6.11
N PHE A 145 -4.88 -6.90 -6.82
CA PHE A 145 -5.93 -7.83 -6.41
C PHE A 145 -6.09 -8.97 -7.43
N THR A 146 -6.44 -10.14 -6.94
CA THR A 146 -6.91 -11.24 -7.77
C THR A 146 -8.43 -11.16 -7.97
N GLU A 147 -8.92 -11.70 -9.09
CA GLU A 147 -10.36 -11.90 -9.31
C GLU A 147 -10.85 -13.21 -8.67
N VAL A 148 -9.91 -14.12 -8.39
CA VAL A 148 -10.18 -15.45 -7.85
C VAL A 148 -9.47 -15.60 -6.51
N SER A 149 -10.23 -15.94 -5.47
CA SER A 149 -9.67 -16.36 -4.18
C SER A 149 -9.20 -17.81 -4.24
N GLY A 150 -8.20 -18.16 -3.43
CA GLY A 150 -7.67 -19.53 -3.36
C GLY A 150 -6.41 -19.61 -2.53
N GLY A 151 -6.05 -20.84 -2.14
CA GLY A 151 -4.80 -21.14 -1.44
C GLY A 151 -3.58 -21.17 -2.36
N ALA A 152 -2.43 -21.47 -1.78
CA ALA A 152 -1.21 -21.74 -2.53
C ALA A 152 -1.46 -22.83 -3.58
N GLU A 153 -0.91 -22.64 -4.78
CA GLU A 153 -1.02 -23.58 -5.90
C GLU A 153 -2.46 -23.85 -6.40
N ASP A 154 -3.47 -23.09 -5.95
CA ASP A 154 -4.79 -23.15 -6.58
C ASP A 154 -4.69 -22.74 -8.06
N PRO A 155 -5.12 -23.59 -9.01
CA PRO A 155 -4.88 -23.33 -10.43
C PRO A 155 -5.57 -22.07 -10.96
N GLY A 156 -6.76 -21.72 -10.45
CA GLY A 156 -7.50 -20.54 -10.86
C GLY A 156 -6.80 -19.26 -10.38
N ARG A 157 -6.47 -19.21 -9.10
CA ARG A 157 -5.73 -18.11 -8.50
C ARG A 157 -4.33 -17.96 -9.12
N CYS A 158 -3.59 -19.07 -9.30
CA CYS A 158 -2.25 -19.03 -9.91
C CYS A 158 -2.29 -18.45 -11.33
N ARG A 159 -3.28 -18.85 -12.13
CA ARG A 159 -3.47 -18.30 -13.48
C ARG A 159 -3.70 -16.79 -13.43
N ASP A 160 -4.60 -16.32 -12.58
CA ASP A 160 -4.93 -14.92 -12.43
C ASP A 160 -3.72 -14.08 -12.01
N VAL A 161 -2.94 -14.56 -11.02
CA VAL A 161 -1.68 -13.93 -10.61
C VAL A 161 -0.70 -13.83 -11.77
N VAL A 162 -0.46 -14.94 -12.49
CA VAL A 162 0.48 -14.98 -13.63
C VAL A 162 0.05 -14.02 -14.73
N GLU A 163 -1.24 -14.02 -15.11
CA GLU A 163 -1.76 -13.13 -16.15
C GLU A 163 -1.54 -11.66 -15.81
N LYS A 164 -1.86 -11.25 -14.58
CA LYS A 164 -1.68 -9.87 -14.12
C LYS A 164 -0.22 -9.43 -14.06
N MET A 165 0.63 -10.26 -13.45
CA MET A 165 2.04 -9.92 -13.29
C MET A 165 2.79 -9.93 -14.62
N VAL A 166 2.46 -10.86 -15.53
CA VAL A 166 3.04 -10.88 -16.87
C VAL A 166 2.57 -9.70 -17.70
N ALA A 167 1.27 -9.33 -17.63
CA ALA A 167 0.77 -8.15 -18.33
C ALA A 167 1.52 -6.87 -17.89
N TYR A 168 1.73 -6.71 -16.59
CA TYR A 168 2.48 -5.56 -16.06
C TYR A 168 3.98 -5.63 -16.41
N ALA A 169 4.58 -6.82 -16.41
CA ALA A 169 5.98 -7.01 -16.83
C ALA A 169 6.17 -6.65 -18.32
N LEU A 170 5.27 -7.08 -19.20
CA LEU A 170 5.30 -6.75 -20.62
C LEU A 170 5.12 -5.25 -20.87
N HIS A 171 4.24 -4.59 -20.15
CA HIS A 171 4.12 -3.14 -20.19
C HIS A 171 5.45 -2.43 -19.87
N ASN A 172 6.13 -2.87 -18.81
CA ASN A 172 7.45 -2.31 -18.45
C ASN A 172 8.54 -2.65 -19.49
N LEU A 173 8.47 -3.83 -20.12
CA LEU A 173 9.35 -4.17 -21.25
C LEU A 173 9.17 -3.21 -22.41
N ASP A 174 7.93 -2.89 -22.79
CA ASP A 174 7.60 -1.97 -23.89
C ASP A 174 8.08 -0.53 -23.60
N LEU A 175 8.14 -0.14 -22.33
CA LEU A 175 8.71 1.12 -21.87
C LEU A 175 10.24 1.11 -21.73
N GLY A 176 10.91 -0.03 -21.97
CA GLY A 176 12.35 -0.20 -21.79
C GLY A 176 12.79 -0.27 -20.32
N ALA A 177 11.87 -0.48 -19.39
CA ALA A 177 12.13 -0.61 -17.96
C ALA A 177 12.48 -2.07 -17.59
N TYR A 178 13.62 -2.57 -18.08
CA TYR A 178 14.01 -3.98 -17.98
C TYR A 178 14.17 -4.47 -16.55
N GLU A 179 14.76 -3.68 -15.67
CA GLU A 179 14.94 -4.05 -14.25
C GLU A 179 13.58 -4.23 -13.56
N LYS A 180 12.62 -3.35 -13.83
CA LYS A 180 11.26 -3.50 -13.31
C LYS A 180 10.57 -4.73 -13.87
N MET A 181 10.71 -4.98 -15.16
CA MET A 181 10.17 -6.20 -15.80
C MET A 181 10.73 -7.46 -15.12
N LEU A 182 12.05 -7.55 -14.94
CA LEU A 182 12.69 -8.70 -14.28
C LEU A 182 12.20 -8.84 -12.83
N PHE A 183 12.17 -7.74 -12.07
CA PHE A 183 11.64 -7.73 -10.70
C PHE A 183 10.23 -8.33 -10.63
N LEU A 184 9.31 -7.91 -11.51
CA LEU A 184 7.93 -8.42 -11.52
C LEU A 184 7.88 -9.92 -11.81
N LEU A 185 8.68 -10.42 -12.77
CA LEU A 185 8.73 -11.84 -13.08
C LEU A 185 9.29 -12.69 -11.93
N GLU A 186 10.25 -12.17 -11.18
CA GLU A 186 10.84 -12.82 -10.01
C GLU A 186 9.86 -12.91 -8.82
N GLN A 187 8.87 -12.03 -8.75
CA GLN A 187 7.85 -12.09 -7.69
C GLN A 187 6.77 -13.17 -7.95
N ILE A 188 6.55 -13.59 -9.20
CA ILE A 188 5.48 -14.55 -9.55
C ILE A 188 5.53 -15.83 -8.68
N PRO A 189 6.68 -16.52 -8.51
CA PRO A 189 6.73 -17.73 -7.67
C PRO A 189 6.35 -17.46 -6.20
N LYS A 190 6.66 -16.28 -5.66
CA LYS A 190 6.33 -15.91 -4.28
C LYS A 190 4.82 -15.75 -4.12
N HIS A 191 4.17 -15.03 -5.04
CA HIS A 191 2.72 -14.89 -5.04
C HIS A 191 1.99 -16.22 -5.21
N ILE A 192 2.50 -17.13 -6.07
CA ILE A 192 1.92 -18.47 -6.25
C ILE A 192 1.97 -19.27 -4.95
N ARG A 193 3.11 -19.24 -4.24
CA ARG A 193 3.35 -20.03 -3.03
C ARG A 193 2.81 -19.36 -1.76
N LEU A 194 2.32 -18.13 -1.84
CA LEU A 194 1.98 -17.29 -0.69
C LEU A 194 3.18 -17.12 0.27
N ASP A 195 4.34 -16.86 -0.32
CA ASP A 195 5.59 -16.63 0.38
C ASP A 195 5.76 -15.14 0.65
N GLU A 196 5.14 -14.66 1.73
CA GLU A 196 5.02 -13.25 2.13
C GLU A 196 4.35 -12.34 1.09
N GLU A 197 3.68 -12.94 0.10
CA GLU A 197 2.96 -12.27 -0.98
C GLU A 197 1.54 -12.83 -1.02
N TYR A 198 0.59 -12.17 -0.36
CA TYR A 198 -0.76 -12.69 -0.12
C TYR A 198 -1.82 -11.88 -0.88
N MET A 199 -1.67 -11.73 -2.20
CA MET A 199 -2.71 -11.11 -3.02
C MET A 199 -4.06 -11.81 -2.80
N THR A 200 -5.11 -11.04 -2.71
CA THR A 200 -6.47 -11.51 -2.51
C THR A 200 -7.47 -10.71 -3.34
N THR A 201 -8.74 -11.02 -3.24
CA THR A 201 -9.80 -10.30 -3.96
C THR A 201 -10.14 -8.97 -3.27
N VAL A 202 -10.68 -8.05 -4.05
CA VAL A 202 -11.25 -6.79 -3.51
C VAL A 202 -12.34 -7.09 -2.49
N ASP A 203 -13.24 -8.05 -2.78
CA ASP A 203 -14.37 -8.38 -1.92
C ASP A 203 -13.94 -8.81 -0.51
N GLU A 204 -12.84 -9.57 -0.39
CA GLU A 204 -12.30 -9.99 0.91
C GLU A 204 -11.86 -8.77 1.75
N TRP A 205 -11.18 -7.80 1.15
CA TRP A 205 -10.81 -6.57 1.85
C TRP A 205 -12.01 -5.70 2.21
N LEU A 206 -13.00 -5.58 1.30
CA LEU A 206 -14.22 -4.83 1.58
C LEU A 206 -14.98 -5.43 2.76
N GLU A 207 -15.04 -6.76 2.86
CA GLU A 207 -15.66 -7.45 3.99
C GLU A 207 -14.95 -7.12 5.33
N HIS A 208 -13.62 -7.21 5.35
CA HIS A 208 -12.85 -6.87 6.56
C HIS A 208 -12.99 -5.41 6.97
N LEU A 209 -12.99 -4.49 6.01
CA LEU A 209 -13.19 -3.07 6.26
C LEU A 209 -14.61 -2.79 6.78
N GLN A 210 -15.63 -3.42 6.20
CA GLN A 210 -17.01 -3.28 6.66
C GLN A 210 -17.16 -3.78 8.10
N GLN A 211 -16.58 -4.93 8.44
CA GLN A 211 -16.57 -5.48 9.79
C GLN A 211 -15.81 -4.59 10.78
N ALA A 212 -14.80 -3.86 10.33
CA ALA A 212 -14.05 -2.90 11.14
C ALA A 212 -14.75 -1.54 11.31
N GLY A 213 -15.95 -1.36 10.74
CA GLY A 213 -16.76 -0.15 10.88
C GLY A 213 -16.56 0.89 9.78
N PHE A 214 -15.99 0.51 8.64
CA PHE A 214 -16.00 1.38 7.47
C PHE A 214 -17.33 1.32 6.73
N HIS A 215 -17.76 2.47 6.22
CA HIS A 215 -18.90 2.65 5.33
C HIS A 215 -18.53 3.47 4.10
N LYS A 216 -19.45 3.66 3.15
CA LYS A 216 -19.16 4.35 1.87
C LYS A 216 -17.92 3.77 1.20
N LEU A 217 -17.85 2.44 1.20
CA LEU A 217 -16.78 1.71 0.54
C LEU A 217 -16.94 1.85 -0.97
N GLU A 218 -15.88 2.31 -1.62
CA GLU A 218 -15.82 2.55 -3.06
C GLU A 218 -14.58 1.87 -3.63
N VAL A 219 -14.72 1.27 -4.81
CA VAL A 219 -13.61 0.72 -5.59
C VAL A 219 -13.40 1.64 -6.77
N ILE A 220 -12.26 2.33 -6.76
CA ILE A 220 -11.87 3.24 -7.83
C ILE A 220 -11.05 2.45 -8.84
N HIS A 221 -11.55 2.38 -10.07
CA HIS A 221 -10.86 1.73 -11.16
C HIS A 221 -9.70 2.60 -11.66
N VAL A 222 -8.57 1.94 -11.92
CA VAL A 222 -7.38 2.58 -12.47
C VAL A 222 -7.17 2.11 -13.92
N PRO A 223 -6.37 2.84 -14.73
CA PRO A 223 -6.01 2.39 -16.07
C PRO A 223 -5.38 0.99 -16.04
N ASN A 224 -5.41 0.30 -17.17
CA ASN A 224 -4.83 -1.04 -17.34
C ASN A 224 -5.34 -2.04 -16.27
N PRO A 225 -6.65 -2.31 -16.24
CA PRO A 225 -7.26 -3.17 -15.22
C PRO A 225 -6.68 -4.60 -15.22
N GLU A 226 -6.04 -5.00 -16.33
CA GLU A 226 -5.33 -6.26 -16.50
C GLU A 226 -4.11 -6.42 -15.59
N PHE A 227 -3.57 -5.32 -15.03
CA PHE A 227 -2.48 -5.39 -14.05
C PHE A 227 -2.98 -5.72 -12.63
N GLY A 228 -4.29 -5.78 -12.44
CA GLY A 228 -4.90 -6.13 -11.15
C GLY A 228 -4.99 -5.00 -10.14
N TYR A 229 -4.47 -3.81 -10.43
CA TYR A 229 -4.53 -2.70 -9.48
C TYR A 229 -5.94 -2.15 -9.32
N ARG A 230 -6.30 -1.85 -8.07
CA ARG A 230 -7.52 -1.13 -7.67
C ARG A 230 -7.17 -0.20 -6.52
N ILE A 231 -7.93 0.87 -6.37
CA ILE A 231 -7.89 1.71 -5.19
C ILE A 231 -9.19 1.48 -4.41
N ILE A 232 -9.07 1.17 -3.13
CA ILE A 232 -10.22 1.08 -2.21
C ILE A 232 -10.25 2.36 -1.39
N ARG A 233 -11.41 3.00 -1.37
CA ARG A 233 -11.70 4.14 -0.50
C ARG A 233 -12.81 3.76 0.48
N GLY A 234 -12.64 4.09 1.75
CA GLY A 234 -13.64 3.86 2.78
C GLY A 234 -13.65 4.99 3.80
N VAL A 235 -14.80 5.25 4.40
CA VAL A 235 -14.96 6.24 5.46
C VAL A 235 -15.25 5.49 6.76
N LYS A 236 -14.50 5.78 7.84
CA LYS A 236 -14.79 5.23 9.16
C LYS A 236 -16.14 5.78 9.65
N ALA A 237 -16.96 4.89 10.21
CA ALA A 237 -18.24 5.31 10.81
C ALA A 237 -18.01 6.33 11.95
N PRO A 238 -18.98 7.24 12.18
CA PRO A 238 -19.00 8.06 13.40
C PRO A 238 -19.12 7.15 14.61
N ASP A 239 -18.58 7.59 15.74
CA ASP A 239 -18.67 6.86 17.02
C ASP A 239 -20.13 6.79 17.52
#